data_5ab9fd632767e0a4a4f1c5b0c1c352e0
#
_entry.id   5ab9fd632767e0a4a4f1c5b0c1c352e0
#
_cell.length_a   1.000
_cell.length_b   1.000
_cell.length_c   1.000
_cell.angle_alpha   90.00
_cell.angle_beta   90.00
_cell.angle_gamma   90.00
#
_symmetry.space_group_name_H-M   'P 1'
#
loop_
_entity.id
_entity.type
_entity.pdbx_description
1 polymer ?
#
loop_
_entity_poly.entity_id
_entity_poly.type
_entity_poly.pdbx_seq_one_letter_code
_entity_poly.pdbx_strand_id
1 'polypeptide(L)'
;MANVGGIVENPEMYKYLSGMENLRQYARMREGVTEERIKEVVELVRLSNRINDKVSKYSLGMRQRLGVAQAILHRPKLLILDEPTNGLDPQGIKELRDILKELAHKEGTCVVVSSHLMSEMEMMCDRVGIIANGKMIGSYTMEELISQSDSSIAEYVLEVDDPQKAMSPVSYTHLRAHETKANL
;
A
#
# COMPACT_ATOMS: atom_id res chain seq x y z
N MET A 1 19.04 15.83 1.98
CA MET A 1 17.71 15.14 1.87
C MET A 1 16.87 15.59 0.66
N ALA A 2 17.46 16.18 -0.34
CA ALA A 2 16.74 16.65 -1.54
C ALA A 2 16.11 15.52 -2.39
N ASN A 3 16.59 14.29 -2.25
CA ASN A 3 16.17 13.14 -3.08
C ASN A 3 15.20 12.16 -2.38
N VAL A 4 14.78 12.45 -1.14
CA VAL A 4 13.92 11.55 -0.37
C VAL A 4 12.65 12.29 0.04
N GLY A 5 11.51 11.69 -0.23
CA GLY A 5 10.20 12.04 0.31
C GLY A 5 9.72 10.94 1.25
N GLY A 6 8.85 11.25 2.20
CA GLY A 6 8.32 10.22 3.08
C GLY A 6 7.15 10.68 3.92
N ILE A 7 6.38 9.71 4.38
CA ILE A 7 5.29 9.85 5.33
C ILE A 7 5.45 8.73 6.34
N VAL A 8 5.43 9.09 7.63
CA VAL A 8 5.40 8.15 8.75
C VAL A 8 3.99 8.17 9.31
N GLU A 9 3.30 7.02 9.23
CA GLU A 9 1.89 6.85 9.64
C GLU A 9 0.93 7.86 9.00
N ASN A 10 0.61 8.94 9.71
CA ASN A 10 -0.36 9.94 9.26
C ASN A 10 0.31 11.24 8.84
N PRO A 11 -0.04 11.79 7.67
CA PRO A 11 0.52 13.06 7.24
C PRO A 11 0.06 14.21 8.15
N GLU A 12 1.02 14.95 8.69
CA GLU A 12 0.79 16.16 9.49
C GLU A 12 0.34 17.31 8.60
N MET A 13 -0.85 17.85 8.87
CA MET A 13 -1.46 18.92 8.06
C MET A 13 -2.22 19.94 8.90
N TYR A 14 -2.23 21.16 8.43
CA TYR A 14 -3.06 22.22 9.01
C TYR A 14 -4.52 22.05 8.59
N LYS A 15 -5.33 21.44 9.48
CA LYS A 15 -6.74 21.08 9.19
C LYS A 15 -7.65 22.28 8.89
N TYR A 16 -7.30 23.48 9.35
CA TYR A 16 -8.03 24.72 9.10
C TYR A 16 -7.72 25.36 7.74
N LEU A 17 -6.63 24.95 7.08
CA LEU A 17 -6.25 25.36 5.74
C LEU A 17 -6.86 24.40 4.69
N SER A 18 -6.95 24.87 3.45
CA SER A 18 -7.26 24.03 2.29
C SER A 18 -6.08 23.12 1.93
N GLY A 19 -6.34 22.10 1.09
CA GLY A 19 -5.28 21.26 0.57
C GLY A 19 -4.23 22.06 -0.20
N MET A 20 -4.67 23.00 -1.05
CA MET A 20 -3.78 23.90 -1.81
C MET A 20 -2.90 24.75 -0.90
N GLU A 21 -3.48 25.36 0.14
CA GLU A 21 -2.70 26.16 1.09
C GLU A 21 -1.68 25.30 1.85
N ASN A 22 -2.03 24.08 2.25
CA ASN A 22 -1.08 23.15 2.85
C ASN A 22 0.09 22.89 1.91
N LEU A 23 -0.15 22.51 0.65
CA LEU A 23 0.92 22.25 -0.31
C LEU A 23 1.81 23.47 -0.54
N ARG A 24 1.25 24.68 -0.60
CA ARG A 24 2.02 25.91 -0.71
C ARG A 24 2.91 26.18 0.50
N GLN A 25 2.47 25.82 1.72
CA GLN A 25 3.34 25.95 2.92
C GLN A 25 4.56 25.03 2.78
N TYR A 26 4.37 23.76 2.34
CA TYR A 26 5.49 22.84 2.11
C TYR A 26 6.38 23.25 0.93
N ALA A 27 5.78 23.78 -0.13
CA ALA A 27 6.53 24.26 -1.29
C ALA A 27 7.51 25.40 -0.89
N ARG A 28 7.09 26.31 -0.02
CA ARG A 28 7.96 27.39 0.49
C ARG A 28 9.19 26.92 1.26
N MET A 29 9.15 25.71 1.83
CA MET A 29 10.27 25.10 2.54
C MET A 29 11.24 24.34 1.61
N ARG A 30 10.97 24.33 0.30
CA ARG A 30 11.73 23.60 -0.70
C ARG A 30 12.08 24.51 -1.87
N GLU A 31 13.35 24.60 -2.21
CA GLU A 31 13.79 25.34 -3.39
C GLU A 31 13.30 24.66 -4.68
N GLY A 32 12.95 25.47 -5.67
CA GLY A 32 12.59 25.00 -7.02
C GLY A 32 11.17 24.41 -7.16
N VAL A 33 10.34 24.45 -6.13
CA VAL A 33 8.93 24.03 -6.24
C VAL A 33 8.08 25.21 -6.73
N THR A 34 7.56 25.11 -7.95
CA THR A 34 6.73 26.13 -8.59
C THR A 34 5.23 25.85 -8.40
N GLU A 35 4.39 26.85 -8.68
CA GLU A 35 2.91 26.68 -8.67
C GLU A 35 2.45 25.65 -9.73
N GLU A 36 3.15 25.58 -10.88
CA GLU A 36 2.90 24.57 -11.92
C GLU A 36 3.14 23.18 -11.36
N ARG A 37 4.24 22.98 -10.61
CA ARG A 37 4.55 21.70 -9.98
C ARG A 37 3.51 21.32 -8.93
N ILE A 38 3.00 22.28 -8.17
CA ILE A 38 1.91 22.00 -7.23
C ILE A 38 0.67 21.48 -7.97
N LYS A 39 0.30 22.12 -9.09
CA LYS A 39 -0.86 21.70 -9.90
C LYS A 39 -0.68 20.30 -10.48
N GLU A 40 0.51 19.99 -11.06
CA GLU A 40 0.84 18.65 -11.56
C GLU A 40 0.65 17.58 -10.47
N VAL A 41 1.19 17.84 -9.28
CA VAL A 41 1.09 16.90 -8.16
C VAL A 41 -0.35 16.73 -7.67
N VAL A 42 -1.13 17.81 -7.61
CA VAL A 42 -2.55 17.77 -7.25
C VAL A 42 -3.37 16.91 -8.22
N GLU A 43 -3.06 17.01 -9.51
CA GLU A 43 -3.69 16.20 -10.54
C GLU A 43 -3.31 14.73 -10.40
N LEU A 44 -2.02 14.43 -10.23
CA LEU A 44 -1.49 13.08 -10.03
C LEU A 44 -2.13 12.37 -8.84
N VAL A 45 -2.31 13.06 -7.71
CA VAL A 45 -2.96 12.49 -6.52
C VAL A 45 -4.51 12.56 -6.58
N ARG A 46 -5.09 12.99 -7.71
CA ARG A 46 -6.54 13.02 -7.97
C ARG A 46 -7.32 13.84 -6.93
N LEU A 47 -6.79 15.00 -6.55
CA LEU A 47 -7.43 15.91 -5.62
C LEU A 47 -7.92 17.22 -6.26
N SER A 48 -7.84 17.39 -7.58
CA SER A 48 -8.13 18.64 -8.30
C SER A 48 -9.50 19.23 -7.91
N ASN A 49 -10.54 18.41 -7.82
CA ASN A 49 -11.91 18.85 -7.52
C ASN A 49 -12.13 19.24 -6.04
N ARG A 50 -11.23 18.87 -5.16
CA ARG A 50 -11.37 19.06 -3.71
C ARG A 50 -10.22 19.85 -3.08
N ILE A 51 -9.21 20.23 -3.87
CA ILE A 51 -7.96 20.82 -3.36
C ILE A 51 -8.17 22.14 -2.62
N ASN A 52 -9.23 22.88 -2.95
CA ASN A 52 -9.58 24.13 -2.31
C ASN A 52 -10.47 23.97 -1.06
N ASP A 53 -10.93 22.74 -0.76
CA ASP A 53 -11.66 22.46 0.47
C ASP A 53 -10.71 22.41 1.67
N LYS A 54 -11.20 22.78 2.84
CA LYS A 54 -10.45 22.66 4.10
C LYS A 54 -10.14 21.20 4.37
N VAL A 55 -8.91 20.90 4.81
CA VAL A 55 -8.46 19.55 5.15
C VAL A 55 -9.29 18.92 6.27
N SER A 56 -9.91 19.72 7.13
CA SER A 56 -10.86 19.25 8.14
C SER A 56 -12.06 18.48 7.55
N LYS A 57 -12.40 18.71 6.25
CA LYS A 57 -13.49 18.05 5.54
C LYS A 57 -13.02 16.83 4.72
N TYR A 58 -11.73 16.52 4.73
CA TYR A 58 -11.17 15.44 3.95
C TYR A 58 -11.43 14.08 4.62
N SER A 59 -11.76 13.06 3.80
CA SER A 59 -11.71 11.68 4.23
C SER A 59 -10.28 11.26 4.58
N LEU A 60 -10.10 10.12 5.23
CA LEU A 60 -8.76 9.60 5.53
C LEU A 60 -7.96 9.39 4.23
N GLY A 61 -8.57 8.76 3.20
CA GLY A 61 -7.93 8.55 1.90
C GLY A 61 -7.54 9.86 1.20
N MET A 62 -8.35 10.91 1.30
CA MET A 62 -7.97 12.23 0.78
C MET A 62 -6.78 12.82 1.54
N ARG A 63 -6.71 12.64 2.86
CA ARG A 63 -5.56 13.09 3.66
C ARG A 63 -4.29 12.32 3.29
N GLN A 64 -4.37 11.00 3.14
CA GLN A 64 -3.23 10.19 2.69
C GLN A 64 -2.73 10.64 1.30
N ARG A 65 -3.62 10.83 0.35
CA ARG A 65 -3.24 11.33 -0.98
C ARG A 65 -2.62 12.74 -0.94
N LEU A 66 -3.14 13.63 -0.10
CA LEU A 66 -2.51 14.94 0.10
C LEU A 66 -1.13 14.84 0.75
N GLY A 67 -0.92 13.86 1.65
CA GLY A 67 0.39 13.55 2.23
C GLY A 67 1.38 13.07 1.17
N VAL A 68 0.94 12.15 0.28
CA VAL A 68 1.76 11.74 -0.86
C VAL A 68 2.11 12.94 -1.73
N ALA A 69 1.12 13.81 -2.05
CA ALA A 69 1.36 15.05 -2.79
C ALA A 69 2.48 15.89 -2.15
N GLN A 70 2.41 16.10 -0.86
CA GLN A 70 3.42 16.83 -0.09
C GLN A 70 4.79 16.19 -0.19
N ALA A 71 4.87 14.85 -0.05
CA ALA A 71 6.12 14.10 -0.06
C ALA A 71 6.82 14.11 -1.43
N ILE A 72 6.07 14.30 -2.54
CA ILE A 72 6.61 14.27 -3.91
C ILE A 72 6.76 15.66 -4.56
N LEU A 73 6.44 16.76 -3.87
CA LEU A 73 6.54 18.13 -4.43
C LEU A 73 7.91 18.42 -5.05
N HIS A 74 8.97 18.00 -4.40
CA HIS A 74 10.37 18.27 -4.78
C HIS A 74 10.97 17.21 -5.71
N ARG A 75 10.16 16.34 -6.35
CA ARG A 75 10.58 15.26 -7.25
C ARG A 75 11.63 14.34 -6.62
N PRO A 76 11.36 13.69 -5.49
CA PRO A 76 12.30 12.79 -4.86
C PRO A 76 12.56 11.56 -5.74
N LYS A 77 13.79 11.01 -5.65
CA LYS A 77 14.12 9.72 -6.26
C LYS A 77 13.62 8.54 -5.46
N LEU A 78 13.43 8.73 -4.15
CA LEU A 78 12.96 7.72 -3.21
C LEU A 78 11.77 8.26 -2.41
N LEU A 79 10.67 7.54 -2.39
CA LEU A 79 9.48 7.80 -1.57
C LEU A 79 9.33 6.66 -0.56
N ILE A 80 9.30 6.99 0.73
CA ILE A 80 9.13 6.02 1.81
C ILE A 80 7.78 6.27 2.49
N LEU A 81 6.95 5.25 2.57
CA LEU A 81 5.60 5.31 3.14
C LEU A 81 5.45 4.22 4.20
N ASP A 82 5.11 4.63 5.41
CA ASP A 82 4.87 3.72 6.52
C ASP A 82 3.38 3.48 6.69
N GLU A 83 2.94 2.21 6.49
CA GLU A 83 1.54 1.75 6.60
C GLU A 83 0.52 2.68 5.88
N PRO A 84 0.75 3.09 4.62
CA PRO A 84 -0.03 4.17 4.00
C PRO A 84 -1.49 3.80 3.71
N THR A 85 -1.84 2.53 3.74
CA THR A 85 -3.19 1.99 3.50
C THR A 85 -3.98 1.79 4.78
N ASN A 86 -3.33 1.92 5.95
CA ASN A 86 -3.96 1.65 7.23
C ASN A 86 -5.21 2.51 7.48
N GLY A 87 -6.33 1.84 7.77
CA GLY A 87 -7.63 2.47 8.03
C GLY A 87 -8.34 3.06 6.80
N LEU A 88 -7.82 2.85 5.60
CA LEU A 88 -8.52 3.23 4.38
C LEU A 88 -9.64 2.23 4.04
N ASP A 89 -10.68 2.73 3.41
CA ASP A 89 -11.69 1.91 2.76
C ASP A 89 -11.12 1.27 1.46
N PRO A 90 -11.75 0.21 0.91
CA PRO A 90 -11.26 -0.46 -0.28
C PRO A 90 -11.05 0.46 -1.50
N GLN A 91 -11.89 1.49 -1.65
CA GLN A 91 -11.75 2.47 -2.71
C GLN A 91 -10.50 3.35 -2.49
N GLY A 92 -10.27 3.82 -1.27
CA GLY A 92 -9.08 4.61 -0.91
C GLY A 92 -7.78 3.83 -1.11
N ILE A 93 -7.76 2.54 -0.75
CA ILE A 93 -6.63 1.63 -1.00
C ILE A 93 -6.34 1.54 -2.50
N LYS A 94 -7.38 1.30 -3.32
CA LYS A 94 -7.23 1.23 -4.77
C LYS A 94 -6.68 2.52 -5.37
N GLU A 95 -7.24 3.66 -4.98
CA GLU A 95 -6.80 4.97 -5.48
C GLU A 95 -5.34 5.26 -5.12
N LEU A 96 -4.96 4.98 -3.86
CA LEU A 96 -3.58 5.16 -3.41
C LEU A 96 -2.61 4.24 -4.16
N ARG A 97 -2.95 2.96 -4.29
CA ARG A 97 -2.16 1.98 -5.06
C ARG A 97 -1.91 2.43 -6.49
N ASP A 98 -2.96 2.88 -7.18
CA ASP A 98 -2.85 3.33 -8.58
C ASP A 98 -1.88 4.53 -8.69
N ILE A 99 -1.94 5.48 -7.74
CA ILE A 99 -1.02 6.62 -7.66
C ILE A 99 0.42 6.16 -7.44
N LEU A 100 0.65 5.22 -6.49
CA LEU A 100 2.00 4.74 -6.19
C LEU A 100 2.62 3.98 -7.37
N LYS A 101 1.83 3.16 -8.07
CA LYS A 101 2.25 2.50 -9.31
C LYS A 101 2.57 3.51 -10.42
N GLU A 102 1.78 4.56 -10.55
CA GLU A 102 2.06 5.62 -11.52
C GLU A 102 3.38 6.34 -11.21
N LEU A 103 3.63 6.69 -9.96
CA LEU A 103 4.90 7.26 -9.49
C LEU A 103 6.10 6.36 -9.78
N ALA A 104 5.96 5.06 -9.52
CA ALA A 104 7.06 4.12 -9.74
C ALA A 104 7.35 3.88 -11.23
N HIS A 105 6.32 3.60 -12.02
CA HIS A 105 6.50 3.11 -13.39
C HIS A 105 6.53 4.22 -14.45
N LYS A 106 5.87 5.37 -14.20
CA LYS A 106 5.87 6.49 -15.17
C LYS A 106 6.82 7.60 -14.77
N GLU A 107 6.88 7.96 -13.49
CA GLU A 107 7.73 9.05 -12.99
C GLU A 107 9.13 8.57 -12.59
N GLY A 108 9.37 7.26 -12.52
CA GLY A 108 10.67 6.66 -12.18
C GLY A 108 11.08 6.89 -10.72
N THR A 109 10.12 7.13 -9.82
CA THR A 109 10.36 7.26 -8.38
C THR A 109 10.45 5.87 -7.75
N CYS A 110 11.53 5.57 -7.03
CA CYS A 110 11.60 4.35 -6.21
C CYS A 110 10.63 4.51 -5.02
N VAL A 111 9.63 3.63 -4.92
CA VAL A 111 8.62 3.66 -3.84
C VAL A 111 8.86 2.49 -2.90
N VAL A 112 9.07 2.80 -1.62
CA VAL A 112 9.18 1.81 -0.54
C VAL A 112 7.98 1.96 0.38
N VAL A 113 7.23 0.87 0.56
CA VAL A 113 6.03 0.83 1.39
C VAL A 113 6.21 -0.21 2.47
N SER A 114 5.94 0.13 3.73
CA SER A 114 5.74 -0.88 4.77
C SER A 114 4.26 -1.28 4.83
N SER A 115 3.99 -2.55 5.05
CA SER A 115 2.65 -3.05 5.38
C SER A 115 2.77 -4.39 6.11
N HIS A 116 1.78 -4.70 6.92
CA HIS A 116 1.61 -5.99 7.57
C HIS A 116 0.58 -6.89 6.83
N LEU A 117 -0.03 -6.38 5.75
CA LEU A 117 -1.04 -7.09 4.96
C LEU A 117 -0.43 -7.58 3.64
N MET A 118 -0.16 -8.89 3.55
CA MET A 118 0.43 -9.51 2.38
C MET A 118 -0.40 -9.31 1.11
N SER A 119 -1.73 -9.39 1.22
CA SER A 119 -2.65 -9.19 0.10
C SER A 119 -2.58 -7.80 -0.53
N GLU A 120 -2.23 -6.77 0.25
CA GLU A 120 -2.00 -5.42 -0.28
C GLU A 120 -0.66 -5.34 -1.01
N MET A 121 0.39 -5.96 -0.45
CA MET A 121 1.71 -6.02 -1.07
C MET A 121 1.66 -6.72 -2.43
N GLU A 122 0.96 -7.84 -2.51
CA GLU A 122 0.75 -8.60 -3.75
C GLU A 122 0.17 -7.74 -4.88
N MET A 123 -0.78 -6.88 -4.55
CA MET A 123 -1.42 -6.00 -5.53
C MET A 123 -0.63 -4.73 -5.85
N MET A 124 0.32 -4.34 -5.01
CA MET A 124 0.97 -3.02 -5.05
C MET A 124 2.44 -3.08 -5.46
N CYS A 125 3.18 -4.08 -4.99
CA CYS A 125 4.63 -4.11 -5.06
C CYS A 125 5.14 -5.05 -6.15
N ASP A 126 6.24 -4.68 -6.82
CA ASP A 126 6.97 -5.55 -7.75
C ASP A 126 7.89 -6.51 -6.98
N ARG A 127 8.40 -6.08 -5.83
CA ARG A 127 9.30 -6.84 -4.96
C ARG A 127 8.94 -6.63 -3.49
N VAL A 128 9.17 -7.67 -2.69
CA VAL A 128 8.94 -7.67 -1.24
C VAL A 128 10.23 -8.00 -0.52
N GLY A 129 10.58 -7.19 0.47
CA GLY A 129 11.65 -7.45 1.42
C GLY A 129 11.09 -7.94 2.75
N ILE A 130 11.56 -9.06 3.24
CA ILE A 130 11.14 -9.62 4.54
C ILE A 130 12.17 -9.24 5.59
N ILE A 131 11.71 -8.58 6.65
CA ILE A 131 12.55 -8.18 7.79
C ILE A 131 12.03 -8.88 9.04
N ALA A 132 12.91 -9.54 9.79
CA ALA A 132 12.61 -10.07 11.11
C ALA A 132 13.76 -9.82 12.07
N ASN A 133 13.44 -9.44 13.31
CA ASN A 133 14.41 -9.13 14.35
C ASN A 133 15.48 -8.11 13.91
N GLY A 134 15.08 -7.09 13.12
CA GLY A 134 15.97 -6.05 12.61
C GLY A 134 16.94 -6.49 11.51
N LYS A 135 16.77 -7.70 10.94
CA LYS A 135 17.61 -8.22 9.87
C LYS A 135 16.78 -8.50 8.62
N MET A 136 17.33 -8.16 7.45
CA MET A 136 16.76 -8.56 6.16
C MET A 136 16.93 -10.07 6.02
N ILE A 137 15.82 -10.81 5.91
CA ILE A 137 15.81 -12.25 5.67
C ILE A 137 15.98 -12.55 4.18
N GLY A 138 15.30 -11.78 3.33
CA GLY A 138 15.35 -11.95 1.89
C GLY A 138 14.61 -10.85 1.15
N SER A 139 14.82 -10.80 -0.16
CA SER A 139 14.09 -9.93 -1.09
C SER A 139 13.65 -10.78 -2.28
N TYR A 140 12.35 -10.82 -2.54
CA TYR A 140 11.70 -11.69 -3.51
C TYR A 140 10.85 -10.87 -4.47
N THR A 141 10.68 -11.33 -5.70
CA THR A 141 9.57 -10.89 -6.53
C THR A 141 8.26 -11.49 -5.99
N MET A 142 7.14 -10.92 -6.36
CA MET A 142 5.85 -11.49 -5.96
C MET A 142 5.65 -12.91 -6.49
N GLU A 143 6.12 -13.17 -7.73
CA GLU A 143 6.07 -14.52 -8.34
C GLU A 143 6.90 -15.54 -7.55
N GLU A 144 8.13 -15.18 -7.16
CA GLU A 144 9.00 -16.04 -6.33
C GLU A 144 8.36 -16.34 -4.97
N LEU A 145 7.72 -15.34 -4.35
CA LEU A 145 7.10 -15.47 -3.04
C LEU A 145 5.87 -16.40 -3.10
N ILE A 146 5.02 -16.24 -4.11
CA ILE A 146 3.84 -17.09 -4.34
C ILE A 146 4.28 -18.55 -4.63
N SER A 147 5.27 -18.73 -5.51
CA SER A 147 5.76 -20.08 -5.85
C SER A 147 6.38 -20.82 -4.65
N GLN A 148 7.03 -20.09 -3.74
CA GLN A 148 7.55 -20.67 -2.50
C GLN A 148 6.44 -21.01 -1.50
N SER A 149 5.34 -20.24 -1.47
CA SER A 149 4.20 -20.55 -0.61
C SER A 149 3.42 -21.77 -1.11
N ASP A 150 3.31 -21.97 -2.43
CA ASP A 150 2.69 -23.16 -3.01
C ASP A 150 3.49 -24.43 -2.76
N SER A 151 4.82 -24.32 -2.62
CA SER A 151 5.68 -25.47 -2.27
C SER A 151 5.63 -25.86 -0.78
N SER A 152 5.07 -25.00 0.06
CA SER A 152 4.86 -25.25 1.50
C SER A 152 3.38 -25.55 1.83
N ILE A 153 2.69 -26.30 0.96
CA ILE A 153 1.37 -26.87 1.28
C ILE A 153 1.58 -27.83 2.45
N ALA A 154 1.25 -27.40 3.66
CA ALA A 154 1.19 -28.27 4.79
C ALA A 154 -0.04 -29.19 4.60
N GLU A 155 0.20 -30.44 4.25
CA GLU A 155 -0.85 -31.45 4.17
C GLU A 155 -1.26 -31.83 5.60
N TYR A 156 -2.44 -31.38 6.03
CA TYR A 156 -3.01 -31.80 7.30
C TYR A 156 -3.94 -32.98 7.04
N VAL A 157 -3.61 -34.13 7.58
CA VAL A 157 -4.49 -35.28 7.60
C VAL A 157 -5.38 -35.15 8.84
N LEU A 158 -6.66 -34.90 8.60
CA LEU A 158 -7.68 -34.88 9.66
C LEU A 158 -8.45 -36.20 9.63
N GLU A 159 -8.39 -36.97 10.72
CA GLU A 159 -9.22 -38.13 10.92
C GLU A 159 -10.57 -37.67 11.48
N VAL A 160 -11.64 -37.88 10.73
CA VAL A 160 -12.98 -37.41 11.07
C VAL A 160 -13.99 -38.53 10.96
N ASP A 161 -14.93 -38.63 11.90
CA ASP A 161 -15.97 -39.66 11.94
C ASP A 161 -16.97 -39.54 10.78
N ASP A 162 -17.16 -38.35 10.22
CA ASP A 162 -18.09 -38.09 9.11
C ASP A 162 -17.50 -37.07 8.12
N PRO A 163 -16.86 -37.50 7.02
CA PRO A 163 -16.24 -36.63 6.02
C PRO A 163 -17.20 -35.65 5.37
N GLN A 164 -18.47 -36.03 5.18
CA GLN A 164 -19.45 -35.15 4.51
C GLN A 164 -19.86 -33.98 5.40
N LYS A 165 -19.97 -34.19 6.71
CA LYS A 165 -20.21 -33.12 7.67
C LYS A 165 -18.99 -32.22 7.88
N ALA A 166 -17.78 -32.77 7.82
CA ALA A 166 -16.55 -32.00 7.94
C ALA A 166 -16.29 -31.08 6.75
N MET A 167 -16.75 -31.43 5.56
CA MET A 167 -16.59 -30.62 4.35
C MET A 167 -17.67 -29.52 4.21
N SER A 168 -18.76 -29.59 4.91
CA SER A 168 -19.90 -28.67 4.79
C SER A 168 -19.62 -27.21 5.15
N PRO A 169 -18.74 -26.83 6.10
CA PRO A 169 -18.46 -25.42 6.43
C PRO A 169 -17.27 -24.79 5.68
N VAL A 170 -16.57 -25.53 4.81
CA VAL A 170 -15.29 -25.06 4.25
C VAL A 170 -15.46 -24.63 2.79
N SER A 171 -16.16 -23.53 2.57
CA SER A 171 -16.38 -22.99 1.21
C SER A 171 -15.21 -22.12 0.65
N TYR A 172 -14.11 -21.94 1.39
CA TYR A 172 -13.03 -21.02 1.01
C TYR A 172 -11.60 -21.55 1.11
N THR A 173 -11.42 -22.84 1.40
CA THR A 173 -10.08 -23.47 1.39
C THR A 173 -10.08 -24.67 0.45
N HIS A 174 -9.07 -24.78 -0.41
CA HIS A 174 -8.87 -25.97 -1.26
C HIS A 174 -8.41 -27.14 -0.41
N LEU A 175 -9.36 -27.82 0.24
CA LEU A 175 -9.09 -29.08 0.90
C LEU A 175 -9.31 -30.24 -0.11
N ARG A 176 -8.27 -31.05 -0.35
CA ARG A 176 -8.42 -32.34 -1.01
C ARG A 176 -8.62 -33.41 0.07
N ALA A 177 -9.78 -34.02 0.10
CA ALA A 177 -10.03 -35.19 0.93
C ALA A 177 -9.52 -36.43 0.21
N HIS A 178 -8.59 -37.18 0.82
CA HIS A 178 -8.28 -38.54 0.43
C HIS A 178 -9.06 -39.53 1.33
N GLU A 179 -9.96 -40.32 0.73
CA GLU A 179 -10.60 -41.42 1.41
C GLU A 179 -9.55 -42.50 1.62
N THR A 180 -9.13 -42.74 2.84
CA THR A 180 -8.43 -43.98 3.22
C THR A 180 -9.48 -45.07 3.36
N LYS A 181 -9.53 -46.01 2.39
CA LYS A 181 -10.28 -47.26 2.57
C LYS A 181 -9.69 -47.97 3.76
N ALA A 182 -10.46 -48.05 4.87
CA ALA A 182 -10.19 -48.99 5.93
C ALA A 182 -10.34 -50.40 5.34
N ASN A 183 -9.26 -51.16 5.28
CA ASN A 183 -9.34 -52.58 5.05
C ASN A 183 -9.87 -53.24 6.31
N LEU A 184 -11.02 -53.88 6.20
CA LEU A 184 -11.50 -54.90 7.12
C LEU A 184 -10.56 -56.13 7.14
#